data_c14139970d8f94916a6c5783aab06f89
#
_entry.id   c14139970d8f94916a6c5783aab06f89
#
_cell.length_a   1.000
_cell.length_b   1.000
_cell.length_c   1.000
_cell.angle_alpha   90.00
_cell.angle_beta   90.00
_cell.angle_gamma   90.00
#
_symmetry.space_group_name_H-M   'P 1'
#
loop_
_entity.id
_entity.type
_entity.pdbx_description
1 polymer ?
#
loop_
_entity_poly.entity_id
_entity_poly.type
_entity_poly.pdbx_seq_one_letter_code
_entity_poly.pdbx_strand_id
1 'polypeptide(L)'
;MPLMSNNVSRLICNTLAMNKVNYSEPSYKNGFPTWVKPGDRKLLQTSSPASRANVVVAADGSGNFKTLNAAISAAKSTSGRYVIHVKAGTYNEQVEIKLKNIMLVGDGIGKTIITGSKSVGGGSTTFRSATVAVVGDNFIARDITFRNTAGPGNHQAVAFRSGSDLSVLYKCSFEGYQDTLYVHSERQFYRECNIFGTVDFIFGNAAVVLQNCNIIARNPPQKTITVTAQGRTDPNQNTGISIHNSRVTPASDLSVSSVKSYLGRPWKQYSRTVIMKTYLDGFLNPAGWLEWDGNFALNTLYYGEYLNTGAGSSTANRVKWKGYRVIKSATEASKFTVGNFIAGNSWLPGTSVPFTAGL
;
A
#
# COMPACT_ATOMS: atom_id res chain seq x y z
N MET A 1 24.17 -23.18 -18.90
CA MET A 1 22.89 -22.59 -18.45
C MET A 1 22.21 -23.44 -17.39
N PRO A 2 22.72 -23.47 -16.15
CA PRO A 2 21.98 -24.09 -15.04
C PRO A 2 21.83 -23.19 -13.80
N LEU A 3 22.10 -21.90 -13.85
CA LEU A 3 22.16 -21.04 -12.65
C LEU A 3 20.85 -20.34 -12.25
N MET A 4 19.83 -20.31 -13.13
CA MET A 4 18.55 -19.67 -12.80
C MET A 4 17.57 -20.59 -12.05
N SER A 5 17.63 -21.91 -12.24
CA SER A 5 16.72 -22.86 -11.58
C SER A 5 16.98 -22.98 -10.07
N ASN A 6 18.23 -22.85 -9.64
CA ASN A 6 18.64 -23.00 -8.25
C ASN A 6 18.23 -21.83 -7.36
N ASN A 7 18.12 -20.60 -7.89
CA ASN A 7 17.74 -19.43 -7.09
C ASN A 7 16.24 -19.38 -6.80
N VAL A 8 15.41 -19.76 -7.76
CA VAL A 8 13.95 -19.84 -7.57
C VAL A 8 13.59 -20.97 -6.62
N SER A 9 14.21 -22.15 -6.77
CA SER A 9 14.01 -23.29 -5.87
C SER A 9 14.50 -23.00 -4.45
N ARG A 10 15.62 -22.29 -4.27
CA ARG A 10 16.11 -21.87 -2.95
C ARG A 10 15.20 -20.83 -2.28
N LEU A 11 14.64 -19.88 -3.03
CA LEU A 11 13.69 -18.90 -2.48
C LEU A 11 12.42 -19.61 -1.98
N ILE A 12 11.89 -20.55 -2.75
CA ILE A 12 10.71 -21.36 -2.40
C ILE A 12 11.02 -22.26 -1.19
N CYS A 13 12.15 -22.93 -1.15
CA CYS A 13 12.55 -23.79 -0.03
C CYS A 13 12.78 -23.01 1.27
N ASN A 14 13.38 -21.82 1.22
CA ASN A 14 13.60 -20.99 2.42
C ASN A 14 12.28 -20.44 3.01
N THR A 15 11.26 -20.24 2.19
CA THR A 15 9.93 -19.80 2.66
C THR A 15 9.15 -20.97 3.29
N LEU A 16 9.36 -22.20 2.82
CA LEU A 16 8.73 -23.43 3.34
C LEU A 16 9.38 -23.95 4.64
N ALA A 17 10.67 -23.71 4.84
CA ALA A 17 11.39 -24.18 6.03
C ALA A 17 11.02 -23.45 7.33
N MET A 18 10.35 -22.30 7.28
CA MET A 18 10.00 -21.51 8.46
C MET A 18 8.63 -21.83 9.08
N ASN A 19 7.79 -22.64 8.45
CA ASN A 19 6.48 -23.00 8.99
C ASN A 19 6.31 -24.53 9.09
N LYS A 20 6.56 -25.08 10.27
CA LYS A 20 6.10 -26.44 10.63
C LYS A 20 4.57 -26.45 10.84
N VAL A 21 3.82 -26.33 9.78
CA VAL A 21 2.42 -26.72 9.68
C VAL A 21 2.36 -27.80 8.62
N ASN A 22 1.73 -28.93 8.91
CA ASN A 22 1.55 -30.06 7.97
C ASN A 22 0.83 -29.57 6.70
N TYR A 23 1.60 -29.09 5.73
CA TYR A 23 1.13 -28.88 4.37
C TYR A 23 1.54 -30.12 3.54
N SER A 24 0.60 -30.73 2.86
CA SER A 24 0.90 -31.62 1.75
C SER A 24 1.82 -30.86 0.79
N GLU A 25 2.91 -31.49 0.35
CA GLU A 25 3.83 -30.88 -0.60
C GLU A 25 3.05 -30.33 -1.80
N PRO A 26 3.30 -29.09 -2.21
CA PRO A 26 2.60 -28.52 -3.35
C PRO A 26 2.91 -29.36 -4.59
N SER A 27 1.88 -29.87 -5.26
CA SER A 27 2.06 -30.56 -6.53
C SER A 27 2.52 -29.56 -7.60
N TYR A 28 3.48 -29.94 -8.42
CA TYR A 28 4.07 -29.11 -9.46
C TYR A 28 3.66 -29.61 -10.85
N LYS A 29 3.35 -28.69 -11.76
CA LYS A 29 3.13 -28.95 -13.18
C LYS A 29 3.95 -27.96 -13.99
N ASN A 30 4.86 -28.46 -14.86
CA ASN A 30 5.76 -27.65 -15.67
C ASN A 30 6.63 -26.67 -14.85
N GLY A 31 7.14 -27.13 -13.70
CA GLY A 31 8.02 -26.33 -12.84
C GLY A 31 7.31 -25.29 -11.96
N PHE A 32 5.98 -25.22 -11.98
CA PHE A 32 5.18 -24.29 -11.16
C PHE A 32 4.21 -25.06 -10.25
N PRO A 33 3.97 -24.58 -9.02
CA PRO A 33 2.91 -25.11 -8.18
C PRO A 33 1.58 -25.13 -8.92
N THR A 34 0.78 -26.19 -8.74
CA THR A 34 -0.48 -26.39 -9.49
C THR A 34 -1.54 -25.32 -9.24
N TRP A 35 -1.45 -24.60 -8.12
CA TRP A 35 -2.34 -23.49 -7.78
C TRP A 35 -2.05 -22.18 -8.58
N VAL A 36 -0.88 -22.09 -9.26
CA VAL A 36 -0.56 -20.94 -10.11
C VAL A 36 -1.30 -21.08 -11.43
N LYS A 37 -2.21 -20.14 -11.74
CA LYS A 37 -3.00 -20.17 -12.97
C LYS A 37 -2.12 -20.05 -14.23
N PRO A 38 -2.50 -20.66 -15.37
CA PRO A 38 -1.70 -20.61 -16.60
C PRO A 38 -1.32 -19.20 -17.07
N GLY A 39 -2.21 -18.21 -16.92
CA GLY A 39 -1.94 -16.80 -17.22
C GLY A 39 -0.83 -16.20 -16.35
N ASP A 40 -0.85 -16.51 -15.06
CA ASP A 40 0.11 -16.00 -14.10
C ASP A 40 1.47 -16.71 -14.23
N ARG A 41 1.49 -18.00 -14.60
CA ARG A 41 2.73 -18.73 -14.97
C ARG A 41 3.46 -18.04 -16.13
N LYS A 42 2.73 -17.57 -17.09
CA LYS A 42 3.28 -16.82 -18.22
C LYS A 42 3.84 -15.46 -17.81
N LEU A 43 3.29 -14.80 -16.80
CA LEU A 43 3.83 -13.55 -16.22
C LEU A 43 5.13 -13.78 -15.45
N LEU A 44 5.29 -14.95 -14.82
CA LEU A 44 6.51 -15.35 -14.11
C LEU A 44 7.67 -15.71 -15.06
N GLN A 45 7.37 -16.18 -16.28
CA GLN A 45 8.37 -16.62 -17.26
C GLN A 45 8.94 -15.47 -18.12
N THR A 46 8.34 -14.29 -18.10
CA THR A 46 8.80 -13.14 -18.88
C THR A 46 9.57 -12.14 -18.03
N SER A 47 10.66 -11.67 -18.57
CA SER A 47 11.51 -10.61 -18.00
C SER A 47 10.76 -9.26 -17.83
N SER A 48 9.60 -9.09 -18.48
CA SER A 48 8.75 -7.90 -18.34
C SER A 48 7.28 -8.24 -18.54
N PRO A 49 6.38 -7.98 -17.56
CA PRO A 49 4.93 -8.06 -17.75
C PRO A 49 4.40 -7.14 -18.86
N ALA A 50 5.11 -6.06 -19.14
CA ALA A 50 4.80 -5.12 -20.22
C ALA A 50 4.79 -5.78 -21.61
N SER A 51 5.62 -6.81 -21.85
CA SER A 51 5.67 -7.52 -23.14
C SER A 51 4.40 -8.33 -23.46
N ARG A 52 3.46 -8.42 -22.53
CA ARG A 52 2.17 -9.14 -22.66
C ARG A 52 0.96 -8.26 -22.44
N ALA A 53 1.15 -6.95 -22.56
CA ALA A 53 0.06 -6.01 -22.45
C ALA A 53 -0.99 -6.28 -23.55
N ASN A 54 -2.27 -6.21 -23.17
CA ASN A 54 -3.37 -6.20 -24.11
C ASN A 54 -3.37 -4.91 -24.93
N VAL A 55 -2.98 -3.81 -24.28
CA VAL A 55 -2.84 -2.49 -24.91
C VAL A 55 -1.68 -1.73 -24.28
N VAL A 56 -1.14 -0.79 -25.06
CA VAL A 56 -0.06 0.11 -24.67
C VAL A 56 -0.58 1.54 -24.66
N VAL A 57 -0.38 2.25 -23.55
CA VAL A 57 -0.61 3.69 -23.43
C VAL A 57 0.71 4.41 -23.53
N ALA A 58 0.81 5.39 -24.43
CA ALA A 58 2.01 6.21 -24.62
C ALA A 58 1.62 7.65 -24.97
N ALA A 59 2.05 8.60 -24.15
CA ALA A 59 1.71 10.02 -24.33
C ALA A 59 2.20 10.60 -25.67
N ASP A 60 3.32 10.08 -26.18
CA ASP A 60 3.90 10.45 -27.49
C ASP A 60 3.13 9.89 -28.70
N GLY A 61 2.12 9.05 -28.46
CA GLY A 61 1.32 8.41 -29.53
C GLY A 61 1.92 7.13 -30.10
N SER A 62 3.05 6.62 -29.57
CA SER A 62 3.66 5.35 -30.00
C SER A 62 2.95 4.10 -29.50
N GLY A 63 1.86 4.25 -28.71
CA GLY A 63 1.02 3.17 -28.20
C GLY A 63 -0.32 3.08 -28.90
N ASN A 64 -1.19 2.19 -28.41
CA ASN A 64 -2.57 2.06 -28.87
C ASN A 64 -3.43 3.27 -28.46
N PHE A 65 -3.10 3.87 -27.30
CA PHE A 65 -3.80 5.03 -26.74
C PHE A 65 -2.80 6.05 -26.23
N LYS A 66 -3.17 7.35 -26.30
CA LYS A 66 -2.37 8.44 -25.71
C LYS A 66 -2.68 8.69 -24.24
N THR A 67 -3.85 8.25 -23.77
CA THR A 67 -4.34 8.50 -22.40
C THR A 67 -4.76 7.19 -21.73
N LEU A 68 -4.62 7.15 -20.40
CA LEU A 68 -5.05 6.00 -19.63
C LEU A 68 -6.57 5.86 -19.60
N ASN A 69 -7.30 6.98 -19.54
CA ASN A 69 -8.77 6.97 -19.59
C ASN A 69 -9.29 6.35 -20.90
N ALA A 70 -8.68 6.64 -22.04
CA ALA A 70 -9.06 6.03 -23.32
C ALA A 70 -8.82 4.51 -23.33
N ALA A 71 -7.68 4.05 -22.78
CA ALA A 71 -7.37 2.64 -22.68
C ALA A 71 -8.33 1.89 -21.73
N ILE A 72 -8.69 2.49 -20.60
CA ILE A 72 -9.66 1.91 -19.64
C ILE A 72 -11.06 1.86 -20.26
N SER A 73 -11.48 2.91 -20.96
CA SER A 73 -12.79 2.94 -21.64
C SER A 73 -12.91 1.90 -22.76
N ALA A 74 -11.80 1.60 -23.42
CA ALA A 74 -11.75 0.56 -24.48
C ALA A 74 -11.58 -0.86 -23.90
N ALA A 75 -11.18 -0.99 -22.63
CA ALA A 75 -11.00 -2.28 -21.99
C ALA A 75 -12.34 -3.02 -21.87
N LYS A 76 -12.31 -4.31 -22.20
CA LYS A 76 -13.47 -5.19 -22.08
C LYS A 76 -13.34 -6.04 -20.82
N SER A 77 -14.47 -6.32 -20.18
CA SER A 77 -14.52 -7.32 -19.12
C SER A 77 -14.14 -8.69 -19.72
N THR A 78 -13.06 -9.25 -19.21
CA THR A 78 -12.58 -10.58 -19.63
C THR A 78 -12.58 -11.53 -18.42
N SER A 79 -12.65 -12.83 -18.67
CA SER A 79 -12.48 -13.85 -17.62
C SER A 79 -11.07 -13.90 -17.05
N GLY A 80 -10.10 -13.28 -17.72
CA GLY A 80 -8.70 -13.17 -17.32
C GLY A 80 -8.31 -11.75 -16.92
N ARG A 81 -7.02 -11.54 -16.70
CA ARG A 81 -6.44 -10.24 -16.38
C ARG A 81 -6.25 -9.41 -17.66
N TYR A 82 -6.76 -8.18 -17.65
CA TYR A 82 -6.51 -7.23 -18.73
C TYR A 82 -5.32 -6.34 -18.34
N VAL A 83 -4.25 -6.45 -19.10
CA VAL A 83 -2.97 -5.78 -18.83
C VAL A 83 -2.83 -4.54 -19.70
N ILE A 84 -2.64 -3.39 -19.06
CA ILE A 84 -2.38 -2.10 -19.71
C ILE A 84 -0.93 -1.73 -19.38
N HIS A 85 -0.06 -1.70 -20.39
CA HIS A 85 1.28 -1.14 -20.26
C HIS A 85 1.23 0.36 -20.46
N VAL A 86 1.61 1.11 -19.44
CA VAL A 86 1.69 2.58 -19.46
C VAL A 86 3.15 2.95 -19.59
N LYS A 87 3.57 3.37 -20.78
CA LYS A 87 4.97 3.76 -21.06
C LYS A 87 5.40 4.94 -20.19
N ALA A 88 6.73 5.11 -20.10
CA ALA A 88 7.32 6.28 -19.48
C ALA A 88 6.72 7.58 -20.04
N GLY A 89 6.36 8.49 -19.14
CA GLY A 89 5.70 9.76 -19.46
C GLY A 89 4.89 10.26 -18.27
N THR A 90 4.43 11.50 -18.37
CA THR A 90 3.55 12.13 -17.38
C THR A 90 2.14 12.26 -17.95
N TYR A 91 1.19 11.59 -17.32
CA TYR A 91 -0.22 11.55 -17.68
C TYR A 91 -1.02 12.39 -16.70
N ASN A 92 -1.40 13.60 -17.12
CA ASN A 92 -2.22 14.49 -16.29
C ASN A 92 -3.70 14.14 -16.49
N GLU A 93 -4.14 13.15 -15.73
CA GLU A 93 -5.48 12.57 -15.84
C GLU A 93 -6.06 12.27 -14.47
N GLN A 94 -7.38 12.44 -14.32
CA GLN A 94 -8.14 11.85 -13.24
C GLN A 94 -8.80 10.57 -13.73
N VAL A 95 -8.46 9.45 -13.09
CA VAL A 95 -8.80 8.11 -13.59
C VAL A 95 -9.65 7.36 -12.58
N GLU A 96 -10.78 6.76 -13.03
CA GLU A 96 -11.56 5.84 -12.22
C GLU A 96 -11.63 4.46 -12.90
N ILE A 97 -11.16 3.43 -12.20
CA ILE A 97 -11.10 2.04 -12.69
C ILE A 97 -12.20 1.23 -12.03
N LYS A 98 -13.29 0.96 -12.78
CA LYS A 98 -14.45 0.17 -12.31
C LYS A 98 -14.41 -1.29 -12.75
N LEU A 99 -13.67 -1.59 -13.80
CA LEU A 99 -13.55 -2.94 -14.33
C LEU A 99 -12.69 -3.82 -13.41
N LYS A 100 -13.13 -5.05 -13.20
CA LYS A 100 -12.39 -6.07 -12.46
C LYS A 100 -11.21 -6.60 -13.27
N ASN A 101 -10.21 -7.16 -12.57
CA ASN A 101 -9.05 -7.84 -13.15
C ASN A 101 -8.15 -6.93 -14.01
N ILE A 102 -8.15 -5.62 -13.80
CA ILE A 102 -7.23 -4.70 -14.50
C ILE A 102 -5.84 -4.78 -13.86
N MET A 103 -4.82 -4.80 -14.71
CA MET A 103 -3.42 -4.65 -14.30
C MET A 103 -2.78 -3.48 -15.05
N LEU A 104 -2.23 -2.54 -14.30
CA LEU A 104 -1.39 -1.47 -14.83
C LEU A 104 0.09 -1.82 -14.63
N VAL A 105 0.88 -1.70 -15.69
CA VAL A 105 2.33 -1.91 -15.64
C VAL A 105 3.02 -0.67 -16.18
N GLY A 106 3.81 0.00 -15.36
CA GLY A 106 4.64 1.12 -15.79
C GLY A 106 6.06 0.72 -16.17
N ASP A 107 6.84 1.68 -16.62
CA ASP A 107 8.27 1.54 -16.93
C ASP A 107 9.18 1.87 -15.74
N GLY A 108 8.58 2.18 -14.57
CA GLY A 108 9.30 2.43 -13.32
C GLY A 108 8.80 3.64 -12.54
N ILE A 109 9.09 3.64 -11.23
CA ILE A 109 8.88 4.79 -10.34
C ILE A 109 9.63 6.00 -10.91
N GLY A 110 8.95 7.15 -11.00
CA GLY A 110 9.49 8.39 -11.55
C GLY A 110 9.58 8.42 -13.07
N LYS A 111 9.35 7.30 -13.76
CA LYS A 111 9.32 7.23 -15.22
C LYS A 111 7.89 7.26 -15.76
N THR A 112 7.01 6.40 -15.25
CA THR A 112 5.58 6.42 -15.54
C THR A 112 4.87 7.14 -14.40
N ILE A 113 4.30 8.32 -14.67
CA ILE A 113 3.68 9.18 -13.67
C ILE A 113 2.25 9.49 -14.07
N ILE A 114 1.29 9.09 -13.24
CA ILE A 114 -0.11 9.51 -13.37
C ILE A 114 -0.35 10.61 -12.33
N THR A 115 -0.73 11.80 -12.77
CA THR A 115 -0.79 13.00 -11.93
C THR A 115 -2.12 13.73 -12.06
N GLY A 116 -2.50 14.44 -11.01
CA GLY A 116 -3.66 15.32 -10.94
C GLY A 116 -3.48 16.35 -9.83
N SER A 117 -4.43 17.25 -9.67
CA SER A 117 -4.31 18.37 -8.71
C SER A 117 -5.62 18.70 -7.98
N LYS A 118 -6.63 17.83 -8.00
CA LYS A 118 -7.86 18.06 -7.24
C LYS A 118 -7.62 17.94 -5.74
N SER A 119 -8.26 18.83 -4.98
CA SER A 119 -8.13 18.93 -3.53
C SER A 119 -9.40 19.47 -2.89
N VAL A 120 -9.52 19.33 -1.57
CA VAL A 120 -10.62 19.94 -0.81
C VAL A 120 -10.52 21.46 -0.88
N GLY A 121 -9.33 22.03 -0.73
CA GLY A 121 -9.11 23.47 -0.91
C GLY A 121 -9.45 24.00 -2.31
N GLY A 122 -9.41 23.14 -3.33
CA GLY A 122 -9.84 23.41 -4.70
C GLY A 122 -11.33 23.12 -4.97
N GLY A 123 -12.15 22.89 -3.93
CA GLY A 123 -13.61 22.69 -4.06
C GLY A 123 -14.03 21.22 -4.32
N SER A 124 -13.13 20.26 -4.22
CA SER A 124 -13.46 18.84 -4.30
C SER A 124 -13.83 18.29 -2.91
N THR A 125 -14.27 17.03 -2.84
CA THR A 125 -14.29 16.26 -1.59
C THR A 125 -13.03 15.40 -1.53
N THR A 126 -12.60 14.98 -0.33
CA THR A 126 -11.48 14.04 -0.16
C THR A 126 -11.64 12.82 -1.08
N PHE A 127 -12.83 12.22 -1.09
CA PHE A 127 -13.14 11.04 -1.91
C PHE A 127 -12.97 11.31 -3.43
N ARG A 128 -13.39 12.47 -3.91
CA ARG A 128 -13.35 12.84 -5.34
C ARG A 128 -12.02 13.49 -5.76
N SER A 129 -11.15 13.83 -4.82
CA SER A 129 -9.86 14.43 -5.13
C SER A 129 -8.84 13.42 -5.70
N ALA A 130 -9.10 12.12 -5.57
CA ALA A 130 -8.18 11.08 -5.98
C ALA A 130 -7.76 11.22 -7.45
N THR A 131 -6.46 11.30 -7.70
CA THR A 131 -5.90 11.27 -9.07
C THR A 131 -6.26 9.94 -9.73
N VAL A 132 -6.04 8.82 -9.04
CA VAL A 132 -6.48 7.50 -9.49
C VAL A 132 -7.36 6.87 -8.42
N ALA A 133 -8.55 6.44 -8.82
CA ALA A 133 -9.52 5.74 -7.98
C ALA A 133 -9.79 4.34 -8.55
N VAL A 134 -9.70 3.32 -7.71
CA VAL A 134 -9.96 1.93 -8.11
C VAL A 134 -11.12 1.38 -7.30
N VAL A 135 -12.09 0.79 -8.00
CA VAL A 135 -13.30 0.17 -7.42
C VAL A 135 -13.43 -1.29 -7.87
N GLY A 136 -12.97 -1.61 -9.08
CA GLY A 136 -13.05 -2.96 -9.62
C GLY A 136 -12.08 -3.93 -8.93
N ASP A 137 -12.59 -5.09 -8.50
CA ASP A 137 -11.80 -6.08 -7.76
C ASP A 137 -10.63 -6.68 -8.54
N ASN A 138 -9.68 -7.27 -7.81
CA ASN A 138 -8.48 -7.92 -8.33
C ASN A 138 -7.57 -6.94 -9.12
N PHE A 139 -7.50 -5.70 -8.71
CA PHE A 139 -6.63 -4.71 -9.31
C PHE A 139 -5.16 -4.97 -8.98
N ILE A 140 -4.28 -4.83 -9.97
CA ILE A 140 -2.83 -4.84 -9.76
C ILE A 140 -2.23 -3.60 -10.42
N ALA A 141 -1.30 -2.93 -9.72
CA ALA A 141 -0.41 -1.96 -10.33
C ALA A 141 1.05 -2.24 -9.93
N ARG A 142 1.97 -1.99 -10.87
CA ARG A 142 3.39 -2.07 -10.59
C ARG A 142 4.19 -1.07 -11.39
N ASP A 143 5.30 -0.62 -10.78
CA ASP A 143 6.29 0.22 -11.42
C ASP A 143 5.72 1.59 -11.92
N ILE A 144 4.80 2.19 -11.12
CA ILE A 144 4.08 3.44 -11.46
C ILE A 144 4.18 4.42 -10.30
N THR A 145 4.25 5.71 -10.62
CA THR A 145 4.05 6.82 -9.69
C THR A 145 2.65 7.38 -9.82
N PHE A 146 1.91 7.43 -8.72
CA PHE A 146 0.63 8.13 -8.56
C PHE A 146 0.88 9.41 -7.78
N ARG A 147 0.50 10.55 -8.35
CA ARG A 147 0.83 11.85 -7.76
C ARG A 147 -0.39 12.77 -7.69
N ASN A 148 -0.53 13.48 -6.58
CA ASN A 148 -1.40 14.65 -6.49
C ASN A 148 -0.55 15.90 -6.25
N THR A 149 -0.67 16.87 -7.14
CA THR A 149 0.15 18.08 -7.17
C THR A 149 -0.57 19.32 -6.60
N ALA A 150 -1.68 19.15 -5.87
CA ALA A 150 -2.39 20.26 -5.26
C ALA A 150 -1.52 21.10 -4.30
N GLY A 151 -0.49 20.46 -3.72
CA GLY A 151 0.43 21.11 -2.79
C GLY A 151 -0.04 21.09 -1.33
N PRO A 152 0.84 21.45 -0.39
CA PRO A 152 0.60 21.25 1.04
C PRO A 152 -0.47 22.18 1.63
N GLY A 153 -0.72 23.34 1.03
CA GLY A 153 -1.71 24.33 1.50
C GLY A 153 -3.15 24.07 1.07
N ASN A 154 -3.39 23.07 0.20
CA ASN A 154 -4.72 22.83 -0.38
C ASN A 154 -5.52 21.72 0.35
N HIS A 155 -5.21 21.46 1.61
CA HIS A 155 -5.86 20.46 2.45
C HIS A 155 -5.81 19.05 1.84
N GLN A 156 -6.83 18.22 2.07
CA GLN A 156 -6.89 16.83 1.61
C GLN A 156 -6.82 16.75 0.08
N ALA A 157 -5.86 15.95 -0.43
CA ALA A 157 -5.60 15.81 -1.85
C ALA A 157 -5.02 14.42 -2.17
N VAL A 158 -5.88 13.49 -2.55
CA VAL A 158 -5.56 12.08 -2.67
C VAL A 158 -4.82 11.79 -3.98
N ALA A 159 -3.67 11.12 -3.90
CA ALA A 159 -2.97 10.61 -5.07
C ALA A 159 -3.58 9.29 -5.58
N PHE A 160 -3.92 8.39 -4.65
CA PHE A 160 -4.49 7.09 -4.99
C PHE A 160 -5.54 6.66 -3.97
N ARG A 161 -6.69 6.19 -4.45
CA ARG A 161 -7.76 5.62 -3.62
C ARG A 161 -8.10 4.21 -4.10
N SER A 162 -8.14 3.23 -3.20
CA SER A 162 -8.63 1.88 -3.50
C SER A 162 -9.80 1.49 -2.61
N GLY A 163 -10.91 1.09 -3.24
CA GLY A 163 -12.02 0.35 -2.67
C GLY A 163 -12.18 -1.01 -3.34
N SER A 164 -11.12 -1.54 -3.91
CA SER A 164 -11.05 -2.80 -4.66
C SER A 164 -10.64 -3.94 -3.76
N ASP A 165 -11.44 -5.01 -3.72
CA ASP A 165 -11.02 -6.23 -3.03
C ASP A 165 -9.87 -6.93 -3.79
N LEU A 166 -8.93 -7.50 -3.03
CA LEU A 166 -7.75 -8.21 -3.55
C LEU A 166 -6.86 -7.30 -4.42
N SER A 167 -6.74 -6.03 -4.07
CA SER A 167 -5.85 -5.12 -4.81
C SER A 167 -4.40 -5.23 -4.35
N VAL A 168 -3.47 -5.22 -5.32
CA VAL A 168 -2.03 -5.33 -5.09
C VAL A 168 -1.29 -4.19 -5.77
N LEU A 169 -0.44 -3.50 -5.01
CA LEU A 169 0.44 -2.46 -5.51
C LEU A 169 1.89 -2.83 -5.21
N TYR A 170 2.69 -2.97 -6.25
CA TYR A 170 4.06 -3.45 -6.16
C TYR A 170 5.03 -2.48 -6.83
N LYS A 171 6.05 -2.05 -6.09
CA LYS A 171 7.03 -1.07 -6.57
C LYS A 171 6.36 0.16 -7.17
N CYS A 172 5.38 0.72 -6.44
CA CYS A 172 4.71 1.96 -6.79
C CYS A 172 5.16 3.10 -5.89
N SER A 173 5.01 4.33 -6.36
CA SER A 173 5.18 5.54 -5.54
C SER A 173 3.84 6.28 -5.42
N PHE A 174 3.52 6.73 -4.21
CA PHE A 174 2.33 7.55 -3.93
C PHE A 174 2.84 8.89 -3.39
N GLU A 175 2.60 9.96 -4.14
CA GLU A 175 3.20 11.25 -3.87
C GLU A 175 2.13 12.33 -3.70
N GLY A 176 2.05 12.90 -2.50
CA GLY A 176 1.13 13.95 -2.12
C GLY A 176 1.58 14.62 -0.84
N TYR A 177 0.64 15.21 -0.15
CA TYR A 177 0.82 15.87 1.15
C TYR A 177 -0.23 15.35 2.14
N GLN A 178 -1.27 16.12 2.47
CA GLN A 178 -2.35 15.62 3.32
C GLN A 178 -3.21 14.60 2.56
N ASP A 179 -3.50 13.47 3.19
CA ASP A 179 -4.40 12.43 2.66
C ASP A 179 -3.91 11.78 1.34
N THR A 180 -2.61 11.49 1.22
CA THR A 180 -2.01 10.98 -0.02
C THR A 180 -2.58 9.63 -0.48
N LEU A 181 -2.63 8.64 0.42
CA LEU A 181 -3.02 7.26 0.13
C LEU A 181 -4.31 6.89 0.88
N TYR A 182 -5.42 6.81 0.15
CA TYR A 182 -6.72 6.43 0.69
C TYR A 182 -6.97 4.93 0.52
N VAL A 183 -6.61 4.14 1.52
CA VAL A 183 -6.95 2.72 1.63
C VAL A 183 -8.41 2.61 2.09
N HIS A 184 -9.35 2.87 1.15
CA HIS A 184 -10.75 3.15 1.46
C HIS A 184 -11.46 1.96 2.11
N SER A 185 -11.42 0.78 1.48
CA SER A 185 -12.13 -0.42 1.94
C SER A 185 -11.53 -1.68 1.32
N GLU A 186 -12.00 -2.85 1.73
CA GLU A 186 -11.67 -4.17 1.23
C GLU A 186 -10.21 -4.61 1.52
N ARG A 187 -9.78 -5.78 1.01
CA ARG A 187 -8.43 -6.33 1.24
C ARG A 187 -7.44 -5.75 0.25
N GLN A 188 -6.35 -5.19 0.78
CA GLN A 188 -5.31 -4.53 -0.02
C GLN A 188 -3.92 -4.95 0.44
N PHE A 189 -2.99 -5.07 -0.51
CA PHE A 189 -1.60 -5.36 -0.24
C PHE A 189 -0.67 -4.41 -1.00
N TYR A 190 0.24 -3.77 -0.27
CA TYR A 190 1.26 -2.87 -0.80
C TYR A 190 2.64 -3.46 -0.52
N ARG A 191 3.46 -3.62 -1.56
CA ARG A 191 4.78 -4.22 -1.44
C ARG A 191 5.86 -3.38 -2.11
N GLU A 192 6.93 -3.07 -1.37
CA GLU A 192 8.07 -2.32 -1.88
C GLU A 192 7.66 -0.96 -2.49
N CYS A 193 6.68 -0.30 -1.87
CA CYS A 193 6.16 0.99 -2.31
C CYS A 193 6.80 2.15 -1.54
N ASN A 194 6.84 3.33 -2.17
CA ASN A 194 7.18 4.59 -1.54
C ASN A 194 5.91 5.41 -1.31
N ILE A 195 5.68 5.87 -0.08
CA ILE A 195 4.49 6.67 0.26
C ILE A 195 4.97 7.98 0.90
N PHE A 196 4.69 9.08 0.23
CA PHE A 196 5.07 10.43 0.66
C PHE A 196 3.85 11.21 1.12
N GLY A 197 3.96 11.89 2.25
CA GLY A 197 2.87 12.75 2.72
C GLY A 197 3.16 13.49 4.01
N THR A 198 2.11 14.12 4.55
CA THR A 198 2.20 14.97 5.74
C THR A 198 1.20 14.57 6.82
N VAL A 199 -0.05 15.04 6.74
CA VAL A 199 -1.11 14.75 7.70
C VAL A 199 -1.98 13.63 7.18
N ASP A 200 -2.21 12.60 8.01
CA ASP A 200 -3.12 11.48 7.72
C ASP A 200 -2.84 10.80 6.37
N PHE A 201 -1.57 10.73 5.98
CA PHE A 201 -1.25 10.45 4.58
C PHE A 201 -1.39 8.97 4.17
N ILE A 202 -1.70 8.08 5.13
CA ILE A 202 -2.21 6.72 4.89
C ILE A 202 -3.49 6.56 5.71
N PHE A 203 -4.65 6.61 5.07
CA PHE A 203 -5.92 6.65 5.80
C PHE A 203 -7.01 5.80 5.12
N GLY A 204 -8.05 5.46 5.89
CA GLY A 204 -9.19 4.70 5.37
C GLY A 204 -9.61 3.56 6.27
N ASN A 205 -10.49 2.67 5.75
CA ASN A 205 -11.07 1.55 6.49
C ASN A 205 -10.90 0.20 5.77
N ALA A 206 -9.82 0.02 5.05
CA ALA A 206 -9.45 -1.25 4.42
C ALA A 206 -8.91 -2.26 5.46
N ALA A 207 -8.88 -3.54 5.09
CA ALA A 207 -7.99 -4.53 5.66
C ALA A 207 -6.69 -4.48 4.83
N VAL A 208 -5.70 -3.74 5.27
CA VAL A 208 -4.50 -3.46 4.46
C VAL A 208 -3.21 -3.83 5.15
N VAL A 209 -2.28 -4.42 4.39
CA VAL A 209 -0.90 -4.64 4.81
C VAL A 209 0.05 -3.90 3.87
N LEU A 210 0.89 -3.04 4.46
CA LEU A 210 2.02 -2.40 3.79
C LEU A 210 3.29 -3.14 4.23
N GLN A 211 3.92 -3.87 3.30
CA GLN A 211 5.08 -4.71 3.62
C GLN A 211 6.31 -4.27 2.82
N ASN A 212 7.44 -4.07 3.50
CA ASN A 212 8.71 -3.61 2.93
C ASN A 212 8.57 -2.24 2.21
N CYS A 213 7.72 -1.36 2.73
CA CYS A 213 7.47 -0.04 2.16
C CYS A 213 8.36 1.04 2.80
N ASN A 214 8.65 2.09 2.05
CA ASN A 214 9.24 3.31 2.57
C ASN A 214 8.12 4.34 2.77
N ILE A 215 7.91 4.76 4.00
CA ILE A 215 6.90 5.74 4.42
C ILE A 215 7.65 7.02 4.77
N ILE A 216 7.48 8.04 3.95
CA ILE A 216 8.38 9.20 3.91
C ILE A 216 7.58 10.46 4.25
N ALA A 217 7.89 11.03 5.41
CA ALA A 217 7.22 12.22 5.91
C ALA A 217 7.79 13.48 5.27
N ARG A 218 6.91 14.32 4.66
CA ARG A 218 7.25 15.58 4.00
C ARG A 218 6.99 16.78 4.93
N ASN A 219 7.45 17.95 4.52
CA ASN A 219 7.29 19.18 5.30
C ASN A 219 5.83 19.68 5.27
N PRO A 220 5.09 19.70 6.41
CA PRO A 220 3.70 20.14 6.47
C PRO A 220 3.62 21.64 6.80
N PRO A 221 2.63 22.39 6.29
CA PRO A 221 2.41 23.77 6.68
C PRO A 221 1.93 23.91 8.14
N GLN A 222 1.21 22.90 8.67
CA GLN A 222 0.63 22.89 10.02
C GLN A 222 1.64 22.47 11.12
N LYS A 223 2.91 22.22 10.78
CA LYS A 223 3.96 21.75 11.71
C LYS A 223 3.62 20.46 12.46
N THR A 224 2.67 19.69 11.97
CA THR A 224 2.29 18.38 12.52
C THR A 224 2.20 17.34 11.41
N ILE A 225 2.74 16.16 11.65
CA ILE A 225 2.70 15.00 10.76
C ILE A 225 1.98 13.87 11.49
N THR A 226 1.05 13.23 10.80
CA THR A 226 0.43 11.97 11.23
C THR A 226 0.51 10.97 10.08
N VAL A 227 1.23 9.85 10.30
CA VAL A 227 1.45 8.84 9.26
C VAL A 227 0.13 8.17 8.89
N THR A 228 -0.66 7.76 9.89
CA THR A 228 -1.90 7.02 9.67
C THR A 228 -3.12 7.69 10.28
N ALA A 229 -4.29 7.51 9.65
CA ALA A 229 -5.60 7.86 10.20
C ALA A 229 -6.61 6.77 9.82
N GLN A 230 -6.66 5.68 10.60
CA GLN A 230 -7.51 4.55 10.31
C GLN A 230 -8.96 4.80 10.73
N GLY A 231 -9.91 4.38 9.91
CA GLY A 231 -11.32 4.77 9.95
C GLY A 231 -12.32 3.69 10.33
N ARG A 232 -11.98 2.69 11.15
CA ARG A 232 -12.90 1.63 11.58
C ARG A 232 -13.96 2.17 12.53
N THR A 233 -15.23 1.94 12.17
CA THR A 233 -16.40 2.42 12.92
C THR A 233 -17.09 1.32 13.73
N ASP A 234 -16.81 0.05 13.44
CA ASP A 234 -17.42 -1.11 14.12
C ASP A 234 -16.32 -2.04 14.63
N PRO A 235 -16.32 -2.43 15.94
CA PRO A 235 -15.31 -3.32 16.51
C PRO A 235 -15.29 -4.73 15.88
N ASN A 236 -16.36 -5.14 15.19
CA ASN A 236 -16.47 -6.45 14.54
C ASN A 236 -15.93 -6.45 13.10
N GLN A 237 -15.66 -5.29 12.49
CA GLN A 237 -15.03 -5.24 11.17
C GLN A 237 -13.58 -5.75 11.24
N ASN A 238 -13.22 -6.64 10.32
CA ASN A 238 -11.81 -7.06 10.17
C ASN A 238 -11.03 -6.07 9.30
N THR A 239 -11.01 -4.78 9.68
CA THR A 239 -10.28 -3.73 8.99
C THR A 239 -9.23 -3.11 9.88
N GLY A 240 -8.23 -2.48 9.29
CA GLY A 240 -7.10 -1.85 9.98
C GLY A 240 -5.93 -1.62 9.04
N ILE A 241 -4.96 -0.84 9.49
CA ILE A 241 -3.71 -0.60 8.79
C ILE A 241 -2.60 -1.39 9.49
N SER A 242 -1.99 -2.33 8.79
CA SER A 242 -0.80 -3.07 9.25
C SER A 242 0.42 -2.61 8.46
N ILE A 243 1.41 -2.04 9.15
CA ILE A 243 2.71 -1.66 8.58
C ILE A 243 3.73 -2.68 9.08
N HIS A 244 4.29 -3.46 8.14
CA HIS A 244 5.14 -4.59 8.47
C HIS A 244 6.47 -4.52 7.73
N ASN A 245 7.57 -4.70 8.46
CA ASN A 245 8.93 -4.78 7.92
C ASN A 245 9.27 -3.58 6.99
N SER A 246 8.80 -2.40 7.36
CA SER A 246 8.86 -1.17 6.57
C SER A 246 9.83 -0.15 7.18
N ARG A 247 9.88 1.04 6.65
CA ARG A 247 10.67 2.15 7.19
C ARG A 247 9.83 3.42 7.22
N VAL A 248 9.86 4.12 8.36
CA VAL A 248 9.24 5.45 8.53
C VAL A 248 10.36 6.46 8.73
N THR A 249 10.55 7.34 7.76
CA THR A 249 11.69 8.26 7.70
C THR A 249 11.25 9.67 7.29
N PRO A 250 12.01 10.72 7.63
CA PRO A 250 11.79 12.05 7.08
C PRO A 250 12.24 12.12 5.62
N ALA A 251 11.60 12.94 4.81
CA ALA A 251 12.14 13.39 3.52
C ALA A 251 13.33 14.32 3.74
N SER A 252 14.19 14.44 2.74
CA SER A 252 15.40 15.27 2.83
C SER A 252 15.13 16.77 3.06
N ASP A 253 13.93 17.24 2.67
CA ASP A 253 13.46 18.62 2.83
C ASP A 253 12.71 18.87 4.14
N LEU A 254 12.49 17.84 4.97
CA LEU A 254 11.77 17.99 6.22
C LEU A 254 12.61 18.67 7.30
N SER A 255 12.17 19.81 7.77
CA SER A 255 12.76 20.49 8.95
C SER A 255 12.31 19.80 10.23
N VAL A 256 13.02 18.74 10.63
CA VAL A 256 12.65 17.83 11.74
C VAL A 256 12.45 18.58 13.07
N SER A 257 13.28 19.60 13.35
CA SER A 257 13.19 20.38 14.59
C SER A 257 11.97 21.29 14.68
N SER A 258 11.32 21.60 13.55
CA SER A 258 10.17 22.51 13.48
C SER A 258 8.82 21.81 13.46
N VAL A 259 8.78 20.47 13.42
CA VAL A 259 7.55 19.68 13.29
C VAL A 259 7.42 18.64 14.40
N LYS A 260 6.17 18.33 14.76
CA LYS A 260 5.83 17.21 15.62
C LYS A 260 5.28 16.06 14.77
N SER A 261 5.91 14.90 14.84
CA SER A 261 5.58 13.75 13.97
C SER A 261 5.07 12.57 14.78
N TYR A 262 3.96 11.98 14.35
CA TYR A 262 3.30 10.89 15.04
C TYR A 262 3.02 9.72 14.09
N LEU A 263 2.96 8.50 14.63
CA LEU A 263 2.62 7.29 13.88
C LEU A 263 1.18 7.27 13.37
N GLY A 264 0.30 8.01 14.04
CA GLY A 264 -1.08 8.17 13.60
C GLY A 264 -2.00 8.75 14.65
N ARG A 265 -3.26 8.95 14.25
CA ARG A 265 -4.36 9.40 15.10
C ARG A 265 -5.69 8.71 14.73
N PRO A 266 -6.66 8.55 15.67
CA PRO A 266 -7.88 7.79 15.41
C PRO A 266 -8.93 8.62 14.66
N TRP A 267 -9.07 8.40 13.35
CA TRP A 267 -10.13 9.06 12.57
C TRP A 267 -11.54 8.62 13.01
N LYS A 268 -11.70 7.35 13.43
CA LYS A 268 -12.98 6.81 13.90
C LYS A 268 -12.80 6.02 15.20
N GLN A 269 -13.93 5.77 15.88
CA GLN A 269 -13.99 5.29 17.26
C GLN A 269 -13.22 3.98 17.52
N TYR A 270 -13.19 3.07 16.56
CA TYR A 270 -12.51 1.78 16.67
C TYR A 270 -11.27 1.68 15.79
N SER A 271 -10.65 2.82 15.49
CA SER A 271 -9.42 2.93 14.70
C SER A 271 -8.41 1.83 15.07
N ARG A 272 -7.88 1.10 14.07
CA ARG A 272 -6.95 0.00 14.30
C ARG A 272 -5.71 0.12 13.42
N THR A 273 -4.56 0.36 14.04
CA THR A 273 -3.27 0.43 13.37
C THR A 273 -2.23 -0.38 14.13
N VAL A 274 -1.49 -1.24 13.42
CA VAL A 274 -0.41 -2.03 14.01
C VAL A 274 0.86 -1.85 13.20
N ILE A 275 1.96 -1.52 13.88
CA ILE A 275 3.28 -1.32 13.27
C ILE A 275 4.22 -2.38 13.80
N MET A 276 4.77 -3.21 12.91
CA MET A 276 5.53 -4.39 13.29
C MET A 276 6.87 -4.45 12.55
N LYS A 277 7.95 -4.78 13.29
CA LYS A 277 9.30 -5.02 12.74
C LYS A 277 9.76 -3.92 11.78
N THR A 278 9.29 -2.70 12.01
CA THR A 278 9.49 -1.53 11.16
C THR A 278 10.57 -0.63 11.75
N TYR A 279 11.44 -0.10 10.90
CA TYR A 279 12.40 0.92 11.29
C TYR A 279 11.68 2.26 11.46
N LEU A 280 11.75 2.82 12.65
CA LEU A 280 11.18 4.11 13.03
C LEU A 280 12.32 5.10 13.29
N ASP A 281 12.41 6.13 12.47
CA ASP A 281 13.45 7.15 12.59
C ASP A 281 13.22 8.07 13.79
N GLY A 282 14.27 8.72 14.28
CA GLY A 282 14.27 9.55 15.48
C GLY A 282 13.50 10.88 15.38
N PHE A 283 12.95 11.22 14.21
CA PHE A 283 12.10 12.41 14.06
C PHE A 283 10.71 12.26 14.71
N LEU A 284 10.32 11.03 15.05
CA LEU A 284 9.03 10.74 15.68
C LEU A 284 8.97 11.24 17.10
N ASN A 285 7.86 11.89 17.47
CA ASN A 285 7.61 12.31 18.84
C ASN A 285 7.60 11.09 19.78
N PRO A 286 8.23 11.15 20.95
CA PRO A 286 8.27 10.04 21.92
C PRO A 286 6.88 9.54 22.35
N ALA A 287 5.84 10.39 22.34
CA ALA A 287 4.46 9.98 22.60
C ALA A 287 3.91 8.99 21.55
N GLY A 288 4.49 8.96 20.36
CA GLY A 288 4.21 8.04 19.26
C GLY A 288 2.90 8.28 18.53
N TRP A 289 1.83 8.56 19.24
CA TRP A 289 0.47 8.69 18.72
C TRP A 289 -0.14 10.02 19.12
N LEU A 290 -1.05 10.54 18.32
CA LEU A 290 -1.75 11.81 18.51
C LEU A 290 -3.25 11.55 18.73
N GLU A 291 -3.87 12.27 19.65
CA GLU A 291 -5.32 12.31 19.76
C GLU A 291 -5.97 12.96 18.53
N TRP A 292 -7.22 12.60 18.25
CA TRP A 292 -8.01 13.25 17.21
C TRP A 292 -8.73 14.49 17.75
N ASP A 293 -9.47 14.30 18.85
CA ASP A 293 -10.21 15.34 19.56
C ASP A 293 -10.39 14.90 21.01
N GLY A 294 -9.59 15.46 21.92
CA GLY A 294 -9.59 15.14 23.33
C GLY A 294 -9.53 13.61 23.59
N ASN A 295 -10.51 13.10 24.32
CA ASN A 295 -10.57 11.68 24.70
C ASN A 295 -11.25 10.77 23.67
N PHE A 296 -11.62 11.31 22.50
CA PHE A 296 -12.28 10.52 21.45
C PHE A 296 -11.47 9.28 21.07
N ALA A 297 -12.12 8.12 21.06
CA ALA A 297 -11.59 6.81 20.67
C ALA A 297 -10.45 6.25 21.53
N LEU A 298 -9.86 6.97 22.49
CA LEU A 298 -8.67 6.53 23.23
C LEU A 298 -8.86 5.22 24.00
N ASN A 299 -10.09 4.91 24.37
CA ASN A 299 -10.44 3.67 25.09
C ASN A 299 -10.84 2.52 24.15
N THR A 300 -11.20 2.80 22.89
CA THR A 300 -11.81 1.84 21.95
C THR A 300 -10.95 1.53 20.76
N LEU A 301 -9.96 2.38 20.44
CA LEU A 301 -8.98 2.13 19.39
C LEU A 301 -8.10 0.90 19.71
N TYR A 302 -7.43 0.37 18.71
CA TYR A 302 -6.40 -0.65 18.84
C TYR A 302 -5.13 -0.16 18.15
N TYR A 303 -4.20 0.43 18.89
CA TYR A 303 -2.89 0.82 18.38
C TYR A 303 -1.82 -0.08 18.97
N GLY A 304 -1.10 -0.80 18.12
CA GLY A 304 -0.11 -1.79 18.51
C GLY A 304 1.27 -1.56 17.89
N GLU A 305 2.30 -1.75 18.70
CA GLU A 305 3.69 -1.75 18.24
C GLU A 305 4.36 -3.07 18.61
N TYR A 306 5.07 -3.72 17.62
CA TYR A 306 5.73 -4.99 17.83
C TYR A 306 7.13 -5.02 17.21
N LEU A 307 8.17 -5.20 18.05
CA LEU A 307 9.57 -5.36 17.63
C LEU A 307 10.06 -4.34 16.59
N ASN A 308 9.63 -3.08 16.72
CA ASN A 308 10.13 -2.01 15.88
C ASN A 308 11.57 -1.64 16.27
N THR A 309 12.32 -1.09 15.32
CA THR A 309 13.74 -0.71 15.47
C THR A 309 13.97 0.76 15.10
N GLY A 310 15.15 1.28 15.32
CA GLY A 310 15.52 2.67 15.05
C GLY A 310 15.31 3.60 16.24
N ALA A 311 15.82 4.82 16.14
CA ALA A 311 15.82 5.79 17.25
C ALA A 311 14.43 6.20 17.72
N GLY A 312 13.41 6.15 16.83
CA GLY A 312 12.01 6.45 17.16
C GLY A 312 11.22 5.27 17.75
N SER A 313 11.83 4.09 17.91
CA SER A 313 11.11 2.85 18.29
C SER A 313 10.91 2.66 19.80
N SER A 314 11.55 3.48 20.66
CA SER A 314 11.38 3.37 22.10
C SER A 314 9.94 3.60 22.52
N THR A 315 9.36 2.67 23.27
CA THR A 315 7.98 2.74 23.76
C THR A 315 7.84 3.29 25.18
N ALA A 316 8.94 3.68 25.81
CA ALA A 316 8.97 4.13 27.21
C ALA A 316 8.07 5.36 27.46
N ASN A 317 8.06 6.29 26.52
CA ASN A 317 7.33 7.56 26.60
C ASN A 317 6.08 7.60 25.70
N ARG A 318 5.60 6.44 25.21
CA ARG A 318 4.36 6.37 24.44
C ARG A 318 3.16 6.76 25.26
N VAL A 319 2.11 7.21 24.58
CA VAL A 319 0.80 7.49 25.17
C VAL A 319 0.32 6.36 26.09
N LYS A 320 -0.43 6.70 27.14
CA LYS A 320 -0.94 5.74 28.12
C LYS A 320 -2.44 5.43 27.92
N TRP A 321 -2.93 5.51 26.68
CA TRP A 321 -4.32 5.23 26.35
C TRP A 321 -4.68 3.77 26.56
N LYS A 322 -5.91 3.49 26.99
CA LYS A 322 -6.40 2.11 27.17
C LYS A 322 -6.33 1.28 25.88
N GLY A 323 -6.53 1.93 24.71
CA GLY A 323 -6.47 1.29 23.41
C GLY A 323 -5.06 1.10 22.83
N TYR A 324 -4.03 1.75 23.40
CA TYR A 324 -2.63 1.56 23.00
C TYR A 324 -2.00 0.36 23.70
N ARG A 325 -1.13 -0.36 23.01
CA ARG A 325 -0.39 -1.50 23.57
C ARG A 325 0.95 -1.76 22.90
N VAL A 326 1.92 -2.15 23.69
CA VAL A 326 3.14 -2.81 23.22
C VAL A 326 2.84 -4.29 23.12
N ILE A 327 2.80 -4.82 21.90
CA ILE A 327 2.54 -6.24 21.65
C ILE A 327 3.80 -7.02 22.04
N LYS A 328 3.66 -7.98 22.97
CA LYS A 328 4.76 -8.82 23.43
C LYS A 328 4.68 -10.26 22.89
N SER A 329 3.51 -10.66 22.41
CA SER A 329 3.25 -12.02 21.92
C SER A 329 3.34 -12.08 20.41
N ALA A 330 4.14 -13.01 19.88
CA ALA A 330 4.17 -13.32 18.44
C ALA A 330 2.81 -13.80 17.94
N THR A 331 2.05 -14.52 18.77
CA THR A 331 0.68 -14.97 18.45
C THR A 331 -0.27 -13.79 18.25
N GLU A 332 -0.17 -12.73 19.08
CA GLU A 332 -0.96 -11.51 18.89
C GLU A 332 -0.53 -10.74 17.64
N ALA A 333 0.77 -10.54 17.44
CA ALA A 333 1.32 -9.86 16.29
C ALA A 333 0.97 -10.58 14.98
N SER A 334 0.99 -11.92 14.97
CA SER A 334 0.70 -12.73 13.79
C SER A 334 -0.70 -12.50 13.21
N LYS A 335 -1.67 -12.02 14.01
CA LYS A 335 -3.02 -11.68 13.55
C LYS A 335 -3.02 -10.56 12.50
N PHE A 336 -1.97 -9.75 12.44
CA PHE A 336 -1.83 -8.61 11.55
C PHE A 336 -0.86 -8.85 10.39
N THR A 337 -0.42 -10.09 10.19
CA THR A 337 0.43 -10.50 9.07
C THR A 337 -0.37 -10.66 7.77
N VAL A 338 0.33 -10.72 6.64
CA VAL A 338 -0.28 -10.93 5.32
C VAL A 338 -1.14 -12.18 5.30
N GLY A 339 -0.65 -13.30 5.85
CA GLY A 339 -1.36 -14.57 5.86
C GLY A 339 -2.68 -14.53 6.64
N ASN A 340 -2.65 -13.93 7.84
CA ASN A 340 -3.80 -13.98 8.74
C ASN A 340 -4.74 -12.78 8.57
N PHE A 341 -4.19 -11.56 8.41
CA PHE A 341 -5.03 -10.36 8.42
C PHE A 341 -5.84 -10.18 7.13
N ILE A 342 -5.21 -10.44 5.98
CA ILE A 342 -5.83 -10.29 4.67
C ILE A 342 -6.01 -11.63 3.93
N ALA A 343 -5.80 -12.76 4.61
CA ALA A 343 -5.84 -14.10 4.01
C ALA A 343 -4.92 -14.22 2.78
N GLY A 344 -3.75 -13.57 2.81
CA GLY A 344 -2.88 -13.38 1.64
C GLY A 344 -2.45 -14.67 0.95
N ASN A 345 -2.30 -15.77 1.69
CA ASN A 345 -1.94 -17.07 1.14
C ASN A 345 -2.96 -17.60 0.11
N SER A 346 -4.23 -17.17 0.20
CA SER A 346 -5.29 -17.65 -0.68
C SER A 346 -5.35 -16.93 -2.04
N TRP A 347 -4.77 -15.72 -2.17
CA TRP A 347 -4.93 -14.91 -3.38
C TRP A 347 -3.64 -14.26 -3.91
N LEU A 348 -2.69 -13.88 -3.05
CA LEU A 348 -1.44 -13.25 -3.48
C LEU A 348 -0.56 -14.13 -4.38
N PRO A 349 -0.48 -15.46 -4.18
CA PRO A 349 0.30 -16.30 -5.06
C PRO A 349 -0.07 -16.17 -6.55
N GLY A 350 -1.36 -15.91 -6.85
CA GLY A 350 -1.83 -15.69 -8.23
C GLY A 350 -1.41 -14.34 -8.83
N THR A 351 -0.85 -13.42 -8.07
CA THR A 351 -0.45 -12.09 -8.53
C THR A 351 1.00 -11.99 -8.99
N SER A 352 1.81 -12.99 -8.68
CA SER A 352 3.27 -13.00 -8.89
C SER A 352 4.05 -11.93 -8.12
N VAL A 353 3.42 -11.26 -7.17
CA VAL A 353 4.07 -10.29 -6.28
C VAL A 353 4.64 -11.03 -5.07
N PRO A 354 5.93 -10.84 -4.74
CA PRO A 354 6.52 -11.52 -3.58
C PRO A 354 5.91 -11.01 -2.27
N PHE A 355 5.71 -11.90 -1.30
CA PHE A 355 5.22 -11.54 0.02
C PHE A 355 5.77 -12.48 1.10
N THR A 356 5.80 -11.99 2.34
CA THR A 356 6.05 -12.79 3.53
C THR A 356 4.73 -12.99 4.25
N ALA A 357 4.27 -14.24 4.37
CA ALA A 357 2.96 -14.54 4.93
C ALA A 357 2.88 -14.32 6.44
N GLY A 358 3.96 -14.65 7.16
CA GLY A 358 4.08 -14.56 8.62
C GLY A 358 4.82 -13.30 9.10
N LEU A 359 5.35 -13.37 10.34
CA LEU A 359 6.16 -12.33 11.01
C LEU A 359 7.60 -12.28 10.47
#